data_1140f763d5c46977e91e81659cc6e91c
#
_entry.id   1140f763d5c46977e91e81659cc6e91c
#
_cell.length_a   1.000
_cell.length_b   1.000
_cell.length_c   1.000
_cell.angle_alpha   90.00
_cell.angle_beta   90.00
_cell.angle_gamma   90.00
#
_symmetry.space_group_name_H-M   'P 1'
#
loop_
_entity.id
_entity.type
_entity.pdbx_description
1 polymer ?
#
loop_
_entity_poly.entity_id
_entity_poly.type
_entity_poly.pdbx_seq_one_letter_code
_entity_poly.pdbx_strand_id
1 'polypeptide(L)'
;MTRSVILFVGVIAAVLMSYTGLSLLPGLQLFDIEATPGTTDYTFEEARGREVYIRDGCIYCHTQQIRPENFGADIARGWAPRPTKAGDYIHDDPHLLGTSRTGPDLSDIASRQPSWDWHMAHFYNPRAVSPGSVMPAYPFYFDVIEPGAVLASQRTVPLPAEYAPLDGKVVVAKEEVENLYAYLMALRVEPLDAAE
;
A
#
# COMPACT_ATOMS: atom_id res chain seq x y z
N MET A 1 12.64 -50.57 -19.20
CA MET A 1 12.25 -49.66 -18.09
C MET A 1 10.86 -50.06 -17.60
N THR A 2 10.66 -50.20 -16.30
CA THR A 2 9.33 -50.47 -15.75
C THR A 2 8.44 -49.25 -15.89
N ARG A 3 7.10 -49.42 -16.01
CA ARG A 3 6.12 -48.33 -16.10
C ARG A 3 6.28 -47.32 -14.99
N SER A 4 6.63 -47.78 -13.78
CA SER A 4 6.89 -46.94 -12.61
C SER A 4 8.07 -45.97 -12.83
N VAL A 5 9.16 -46.44 -13.42
CA VAL A 5 10.36 -45.58 -13.70
C VAL A 5 9.99 -44.48 -14.71
N ILE A 6 9.22 -44.81 -15.74
CA ILE A 6 8.75 -43.82 -16.73
C ILE A 6 7.90 -42.75 -16.05
N LEU A 7 6.99 -43.18 -15.15
CA LEU A 7 6.15 -42.25 -14.38
C LEU A 7 6.99 -41.31 -13.51
N PHE A 8 7.91 -41.86 -12.71
CA PHE A 8 8.77 -41.05 -11.83
C PHE A 8 9.64 -40.06 -12.61
N VAL A 9 10.28 -40.53 -13.69
CA VAL A 9 11.08 -39.63 -14.52
C VAL A 9 10.22 -38.53 -15.17
N GLY A 10 9.02 -38.87 -15.64
CA GLY A 10 8.09 -37.91 -16.21
C GLY A 10 7.65 -36.86 -15.19
N VAL A 11 7.32 -37.26 -13.98
CA VAL A 11 6.92 -36.33 -12.89
C VAL A 11 8.07 -35.42 -12.51
N ILE A 12 9.28 -35.98 -12.30
CA ILE A 12 10.46 -35.18 -11.98
C ILE A 12 10.77 -34.17 -13.11
N ALA A 13 10.73 -34.62 -14.36
CA ALA A 13 10.96 -33.72 -15.49
C ALA A 13 9.93 -32.60 -15.57
N ALA A 14 8.66 -32.89 -15.33
CA ALA A 14 7.60 -31.88 -15.31
C ALA A 14 7.79 -30.85 -14.17
N VAL A 15 8.16 -31.32 -12.97
CA VAL A 15 8.45 -30.44 -11.82
C VAL A 15 9.65 -29.55 -12.10
N LEU A 16 10.76 -30.13 -12.60
CA LEU A 16 11.97 -29.37 -12.94
C LEU A 16 11.71 -28.34 -14.02
N MET A 17 10.94 -28.70 -15.06
CA MET A 17 10.59 -27.79 -16.15
C MET A 17 9.71 -26.63 -15.63
N SER A 18 8.72 -26.94 -14.79
CA SER A 18 7.87 -25.93 -14.16
C SER A 18 8.68 -25.00 -13.25
N TYR A 19 9.52 -25.55 -12.41
CA TYR A 19 10.40 -24.75 -11.54
C TYR A 19 11.32 -23.85 -12.34
N THR A 20 11.97 -24.39 -13.37
CA THR A 20 12.86 -23.62 -14.23
C THR A 20 12.12 -22.48 -14.94
N GLY A 21 10.96 -22.78 -15.55
CA GLY A 21 10.21 -21.79 -16.35
C GLY A 21 9.47 -20.75 -15.51
N LEU A 22 8.94 -21.12 -14.33
CA LEU A 22 8.07 -20.26 -13.54
C LEU A 22 8.75 -19.59 -12.34
N SER A 23 9.94 -20.07 -11.93
CA SER A 23 10.64 -19.52 -10.78
C SER A 23 12.07 -19.13 -11.10
N LEU A 24 12.87 -20.05 -11.62
CA LEU A 24 14.30 -19.82 -11.83
C LEU A 24 14.57 -18.76 -12.91
N LEU A 25 13.98 -18.88 -14.10
CA LEU A 25 14.19 -17.93 -15.20
C LEU A 25 13.67 -16.53 -14.85
N PRO A 26 12.43 -16.33 -14.33
CA PRO A 26 11.99 -15.03 -13.88
C PRO A 26 12.86 -14.47 -12.76
N GLY A 27 13.28 -15.29 -11.78
CA GLY A 27 14.17 -14.87 -10.71
C GLY A 27 15.52 -14.35 -11.22
N LEU A 28 16.11 -15.03 -12.20
CA LEU A 28 17.36 -14.57 -12.83
C LEU A 28 17.17 -13.25 -13.61
N GLN A 29 16.02 -13.04 -14.24
CA GLN A 29 15.69 -11.79 -14.95
C GLN A 29 15.53 -10.61 -14.00
N LEU A 30 15.04 -10.86 -12.78
CA LEU A 30 14.83 -9.82 -11.77
C LEU A 30 16.09 -9.53 -10.94
N PHE A 31 17.08 -10.40 -10.96
CA PHE A 31 18.26 -10.31 -10.10
C PHE A 31 19.11 -9.05 -10.35
N ASP A 32 19.17 -8.58 -11.60
CA ASP A 32 19.98 -7.42 -12.02
C ASP A 32 19.16 -6.11 -12.08
N ILE A 33 17.92 -6.10 -11.56
CA ILE A 33 17.12 -4.88 -11.54
C ILE A 33 17.65 -3.94 -10.47
N GLU A 34 18.05 -2.75 -10.89
CA GLU A 34 18.47 -1.68 -9.99
C GLU A 34 17.25 -0.95 -9.39
N ALA A 35 17.43 -0.40 -8.19
CA ALA A 35 16.43 0.47 -7.58
C ALA A 35 16.18 1.67 -8.47
N THR A 36 14.92 2.02 -8.68
CA THR A 36 14.56 3.28 -9.37
C THR A 36 15.06 4.46 -8.52
N PRO A 37 15.61 5.53 -9.15
CA PRO A 37 16.03 6.72 -8.41
C PRO A 37 14.94 7.24 -7.48
N GLY A 38 15.29 7.54 -6.23
CA GLY A 38 14.36 7.97 -5.20
C GLY A 38 13.71 6.84 -4.37
N THR A 39 13.87 5.57 -4.77
CA THR A 39 13.41 4.42 -3.99
C THR A 39 14.39 4.15 -2.85
N THR A 40 13.89 4.06 -1.62
CA THR A 40 14.69 3.82 -0.41
C THR A 40 14.08 2.71 0.45
N ASP A 41 14.90 2.11 1.32
CA ASP A 41 14.39 1.20 2.35
C ASP A 41 13.42 1.92 3.28
N TYR A 42 12.45 1.18 3.82
CA TYR A 42 11.50 1.69 4.80
C TYR A 42 12.19 1.98 6.13
N THR A 43 11.85 3.11 6.73
CA THR A 43 12.14 3.37 8.14
C THR A 43 11.41 2.38 9.05
N PHE A 44 11.73 2.40 10.34
CA PHE A 44 11.08 1.51 11.31
C PHE A 44 9.56 1.75 11.36
N GLU A 45 9.13 3.00 11.39
CA GLU A 45 7.72 3.40 11.44
C GLU A 45 6.99 3.01 10.15
N GLU A 46 7.60 3.23 8.99
CA GLU A 46 7.06 2.86 7.68
C GLU A 46 6.90 1.34 7.55
N ALA A 47 7.91 0.58 7.98
CA ALA A 47 7.85 -0.89 7.99
C ALA A 47 6.73 -1.41 8.91
N ARG A 48 6.56 -0.81 10.09
CA ARG A 48 5.44 -1.11 11.00
C ARG A 48 4.10 -0.75 10.37
N GLY A 49 4.03 0.38 9.70
CA GLY A 49 2.82 0.79 8.95
C GLY A 49 2.49 -0.17 7.82
N ARG A 50 3.51 -0.68 7.13
CA ARG A 50 3.35 -1.72 6.09
C ARG A 50 2.79 -3.02 6.67
N GLU A 51 3.22 -3.43 7.86
CA GLU A 51 2.63 -4.58 8.56
C GLU A 51 1.14 -4.37 8.86
N VAL A 52 0.76 -3.16 9.31
CA VAL A 52 -0.66 -2.80 9.51
C VAL A 52 -1.45 -2.87 8.21
N TYR A 53 -0.91 -2.33 7.11
CA TYR A 53 -1.53 -2.36 5.78
C TYR A 53 -1.82 -3.80 5.31
N ILE A 54 -0.87 -4.72 5.53
CA ILE A 54 -1.03 -6.15 5.18
C ILE A 54 -2.04 -6.82 6.11
N ARG A 55 -1.88 -6.66 7.41
CA ARG A 55 -2.71 -7.30 8.45
C ARG A 55 -4.18 -6.98 8.28
N ASP A 56 -4.49 -5.72 7.99
CA ASP A 56 -5.87 -5.24 7.93
C ASP A 56 -6.46 -5.31 6.51
N GLY A 57 -5.71 -5.88 5.57
CA GLY A 57 -6.22 -6.27 4.27
C GLY A 57 -6.46 -5.12 3.29
N CYS A 58 -5.79 -3.98 3.44
CA CYS A 58 -5.91 -2.83 2.55
C CYS A 58 -5.64 -3.20 1.08
N ILE A 59 -4.72 -4.15 0.86
CA ILE A 59 -4.36 -4.69 -0.46
C ILE A 59 -5.54 -5.34 -1.20
N TYR A 60 -6.58 -5.78 -0.49
CA TYR A 60 -7.75 -6.40 -1.14
C TYR A 60 -8.65 -5.41 -1.86
N CYS A 61 -8.56 -4.12 -1.50
CA CYS A 61 -9.35 -3.05 -2.12
C CYS A 61 -8.49 -2.03 -2.87
N HIS A 62 -7.20 -1.94 -2.56
CA HIS A 62 -6.24 -1.02 -3.16
C HIS A 62 -5.13 -1.75 -3.89
N THR A 63 -4.66 -1.19 -4.99
CA THR A 63 -3.44 -1.61 -5.68
C THR A 63 -2.29 -0.66 -5.36
N GLN A 64 -1.07 -1.13 -5.56
CA GLN A 64 0.15 -0.33 -5.57
C GLN A 64 0.89 -0.62 -6.89
N GLN A 65 0.22 -0.34 -8.01
CA GLN A 65 0.79 -0.57 -9.34
C GLN A 65 0.14 0.38 -10.35
N ILE A 66 0.88 1.34 -10.85
CA ILE A 66 0.43 2.25 -11.90
C ILE A 66 0.62 1.59 -13.27
N ARG A 67 -0.45 1.47 -14.01
CA ARG A 67 -0.49 0.86 -15.33
C ARG A 67 -0.10 1.85 -16.42
N PRO A 68 0.56 1.39 -17.50
CA PRO A 68 0.85 2.24 -18.66
C PRO A 68 -0.44 2.65 -19.40
N GLU A 69 -0.39 3.75 -20.14
CA GLU A 69 -1.54 4.36 -20.80
C GLU A 69 -2.24 3.43 -21.82
N ASN A 70 -1.47 2.55 -22.47
CA ASN A 70 -2.02 1.56 -23.41
C ASN A 70 -2.73 0.39 -22.72
N PHE A 71 -2.69 0.31 -21.39
CA PHE A 71 -3.30 -0.76 -20.59
C PHE A 71 -4.35 -0.27 -19.60
N GLY A 72 -4.28 0.98 -19.18
CA GLY A 72 -5.20 1.53 -18.18
C GLY A 72 -5.28 3.05 -18.21
N ALA A 73 -6.17 3.60 -17.39
CA ALA A 73 -6.41 5.04 -17.30
C ALA A 73 -5.73 5.69 -16.09
N ASP A 74 -4.73 5.07 -15.51
CA ASP A 74 -4.13 5.47 -14.23
C ASP A 74 -3.44 6.83 -14.35
N ILE A 75 -2.65 7.01 -15.41
CA ILE A 75 -1.98 8.29 -15.74
C ILE A 75 -3.01 9.37 -16.05
N ALA A 76 -4.01 9.08 -16.88
CA ALA A 76 -5.08 10.02 -17.22
C ALA A 76 -5.92 10.46 -16.00
N ARG A 77 -5.96 9.61 -14.96
CA ARG A 77 -6.61 9.93 -13.65
C ARG A 77 -5.70 10.73 -12.71
N GLY A 78 -4.45 10.98 -13.10
CA GLY A 78 -3.47 11.65 -12.26
C GLY A 78 -3.05 10.83 -11.04
N TRP A 79 -3.06 9.47 -11.15
CA TRP A 79 -2.69 8.62 -10.02
C TRP A 79 -1.20 8.55 -9.78
N ALA A 80 -0.37 8.81 -10.80
CA ALA A 80 1.06 9.02 -10.69
C ALA A 80 1.60 9.69 -11.97
N PRO A 81 2.80 10.25 -11.95
CA PRO A 81 3.41 10.89 -13.12
C PRO A 81 3.86 9.90 -14.20
N ARG A 82 4.06 8.63 -13.87
CA ARG A 82 4.49 7.57 -14.78
C ARG A 82 3.98 6.19 -14.36
N PRO A 83 4.02 5.18 -15.24
CA PRO A 83 3.86 3.79 -14.85
C PRO A 83 4.93 3.35 -13.86
N THR A 84 4.58 2.44 -12.95
CA THR A 84 5.56 1.84 -12.06
C THR A 84 6.43 0.81 -12.80
N LYS A 85 7.67 0.69 -12.36
CA LYS A 85 8.69 -0.25 -12.86
C LYS A 85 9.08 -1.24 -11.77
N ALA A 86 9.73 -2.32 -12.11
CA ALA A 86 10.17 -3.33 -11.14
C ALA A 86 11.12 -2.75 -10.08
N GLY A 87 11.98 -1.81 -10.44
CA GLY A 87 12.89 -1.13 -9.52
C GLY A 87 12.21 -0.27 -8.45
N ASP A 88 10.93 0.11 -8.64
CA ASP A 88 10.16 0.84 -7.62
C ASP A 88 9.82 -0.03 -6.41
N TYR A 89 9.90 -1.37 -6.54
CA TYR A 89 9.50 -2.35 -5.52
C TYR A 89 10.68 -3.15 -4.96
N ILE A 90 11.91 -2.76 -5.22
CA ILE A 90 13.10 -3.55 -4.89
C ILE A 90 13.25 -3.82 -3.39
N HIS A 91 12.68 -2.95 -2.55
CA HIS A 91 12.68 -3.07 -1.10
C HIS A 91 11.41 -3.75 -0.55
N ASP A 92 10.50 -4.17 -1.43
CA ASP A 92 9.25 -4.81 -1.03
C ASP A 92 9.38 -6.34 -0.95
N ASP A 93 9.10 -6.90 0.23
CA ASP A 93 8.95 -8.34 0.42
C ASP A 93 7.77 -8.61 1.39
N PRO A 94 6.67 -9.22 0.91
CA PRO A 94 6.29 -9.45 -0.49
C PRO A 94 5.86 -8.17 -1.22
N HIS A 95 5.87 -8.16 -2.55
CA HIS A 95 5.34 -7.05 -3.35
C HIS A 95 3.82 -6.92 -3.17
N LEU A 96 3.35 -5.72 -2.83
CA LEU A 96 1.93 -5.46 -2.50
C LEU A 96 1.16 -4.88 -3.69
N LEU A 97 1.35 -5.42 -4.89
CA LEU A 97 0.76 -4.89 -6.13
C LEU A 97 -0.77 -4.81 -6.09
N GLY A 98 -1.41 -5.77 -5.43
CA GLY A 98 -2.87 -5.86 -5.35
C GLY A 98 -3.54 -6.32 -6.65
N THR A 99 -4.81 -6.68 -6.58
CA THR A 99 -5.59 -7.20 -7.74
C THR A 99 -6.92 -6.48 -7.92
N SER A 100 -7.37 -5.74 -6.93
CA SER A 100 -8.67 -5.05 -6.95
C SER A 100 -8.51 -3.55 -6.74
N ARG A 101 -9.38 -2.78 -7.37
CA ARG A 101 -9.46 -1.32 -7.27
C ARG A 101 -10.85 -0.87 -6.87
N THR A 102 -11.38 -1.46 -5.81
CA THR A 102 -12.57 -0.96 -5.12
C THR A 102 -12.30 0.44 -4.56
N GLY A 103 -11.08 0.63 -4.05
CA GLY A 103 -10.47 1.94 -3.82
C GLY A 103 -9.45 2.32 -4.90
N PRO A 104 -8.93 3.56 -4.90
CA PRO A 104 -7.91 4.01 -5.85
C PRO A 104 -6.58 3.29 -5.63
N ASP A 105 -5.70 3.34 -6.63
CA ASP A 105 -4.30 2.95 -6.49
C ASP A 105 -3.57 3.86 -5.50
N LEU A 106 -2.66 3.30 -4.71
CA LEU A 106 -1.95 4.01 -3.64
C LEU A 106 -0.46 4.20 -3.92
N SER A 107 0.07 3.77 -5.06
CA SER A 107 1.52 3.87 -5.36
C SER A 107 2.10 5.27 -5.19
N ASP A 108 1.30 6.30 -5.45
CA ASP A 108 1.72 7.71 -5.35
C ASP A 108 0.77 8.51 -4.44
N ILE A 109 0.28 7.90 -3.39
CA ILE A 109 -0.66 8.55 -2.47
C ILE A 109 -0.01 9.72 -1.72
N ALA A 110 1.27 9.62 -1.41
CA ALA A 110 2.00 10.68 -0.72
C ALA A 110 2.03 11.99 -1.52
N SER A 111 2.15 11.93 -2.84
CA SER A 111 2.12 13.12 -3.70
C SER A 111 0.70 13.67 -3.86
N ARG A 112 -0.30 12.79 -3.97
CA ARG A 112 -1.69 13.18 -4.23
C ARG A 112 -2.43 13.68 -3.00
N GLN A 113 -2.15 13.10 -1.85
CA GLN A 113 -2.85 13.37 -0.60
C GLN A 113 -1.90 13.31 0.61
N PRO A 114 -1.06 14.34 0.81
CA PRO A 114 -0.08 14.35 1.91
C PRO A 114 -0.68 14.75 3.27
N SER A 115 -1.97 15.12 3.33
CA SER A 115 -2.58 15.67 4.54
C SER A 115 -2.80 14.59 5.62
N TRP A 116 -2.13 14.73 6.76
CA TRP A 116 -2.37 13.91 7.94
C TRP A 116 -3.83 14.00 8.41
N ASP A 117 -4.37 15.20 8.49
CA ASP A 117 -5.75 15.44 8.94
C ASP A 117 -6.76 14.69 8.08
N TRP A 118 -6.56 14.73 6.76
CA TRP A 118 -7.41 14.00 5.83
C TRP A 118 -7.31 12.49 6.03
N HIS A 119 -6.09 11.94 6.15
CA HIS A 119 -5.91 10.50 6.34
C HIS A 119 -6.51 10.01 7.65
N MET A 120 -6.29 10.72 8.76
CA MET A 120 -6.85 10.33 10.04
C MET A 120 -8.38 10.38 10.04
N ALA A 121 -8.98 11.42 9.50
CA ALA A 121 -10.43 11.50 9.35
C ALA A 121 -10.96 10.40 8.41
N HIS A 122 -10.21 10.08 7.34
CA HIS A 122 -10.54 9.02 6.39
C HIS A 122 -10.50 7.63 7.04
N PHE A 123 -9.49 7.33 7.85
CA PHE A 123 -9.41 6.06 8.58
C PHE A 123 -10.47 5.97 9.68
N TYR A 124 -10.71 7.05 10.42
CA TYR A 124 -11.73 7.06 11.45
C TYR A 124 -13.12 6.80 10.87
N ASN A 125 -13.50 7.56 9.86
CA ASN A 125 -14.69 7.33 9.03
C ASN A 125 -14.48 7.90 7.62
N PRO A 126 -14.32 7.05 6.60
CA PRO A 126 -14.03 7.52 5.23
C PRO A 126 -15.05 8.55 4.70
N ARG A 127 -16.30 8.45 5.11
CA ARG A 127 -17.38 9.32 4.64
C ARG A 127 -17.25 10.74 5.15
N ALA A 128 -16.46 10.95 6.22
CA ALA A 128 -16.19 12.30 6.76
C ALA A 128 -15.45 13.20 5.76
N VAL A 129 -14.64 12.62 4.88
CA VAL A 129 -13.82 13.35 3.89
C VAL A 129 -14.05 12.88 2.44
N SER A 130 -14.73 11.75 2.26
CA SER A 130 -15.06 11.18 0.94
C SER A 130 -16.52 10.70 0.95
N PRO A 131 -17.49 11.57 0.72
CA PRO A 131 -18.90 11.19 0.68
C PRO A 131 -19.16 10.04 -0.31
N GLY A 132 -19.92 9.04 0.12
CA GLY A 132 -20.22 7.85 -0.69
C GLY A 132 -19.13 6.79 -0.72
N SER A 133 -18.05 6.95 0.04
CA SER A 133 -17.00 5.94 0.17
C SER A 133 -17.55 4.60 0.66
N VAL A 134 -17.14 3.52 -0.01
CA VAL A 134 -17.44 2.13 0.38
C VAL A 134 -16.37 1.52 1.29
N MET A 135 -15.27 2.26 1.53
CA MET A 135 -14.23 1.84 2.47
C MET A 135 -14.84 1.67 3.87
N PRO A 136 -14.51 0.60 4.60
CA PRO A 136 -14.92 0.46 5.99
C PRO A 136 -14.25 1.52 6.88
N ALA A 137 -14.90 1.85 7.98
CA ALA A 137 -14.31 2.68 9.01
C ALA A 137 -13.42 1.84 9.94
N TYR A 138 -12.33 2.42 10.44
CA TYR A 138 -11.38 1.77 11.35
C TYR A 138 -11.28 2.53 12.69
N PRO A 139 -12.40 2.72 13.42
CA PRO A 139 -12.41 3.51 14.66
C PRO A 139 -11.53 2.90 15.76
N PHE A 140 -11.20 1.62 15.69
CA PHE A 140 -10.32 0.95 16.64
C PHE A 140 -8.86 1.45 16.62
N TYR A 141 -8.45 2.16 15.59
CA TYR A 141 -7.17 2.86 15.52
C TYR A 141 -7.10 4.15 16.34
N PHE A 142 -8.18 4.53 16.97
CA PHE A 142 -8.31 5.80 17.65
C PHE A 142 -8.81 5.63 19.07
N ASP A 143 -8.45 6.59 19.93
CA ASP A 143 -9.03 6.76 21.24
C ASP A 143 -9.97 7.97 21.23
N VAL A 144 -11.10 7.83 21.91
CA VAL A 144 -12.07 8.92 22.12
C VAL A 144 -11.96 9.35 23.58
N ILE A 145 -11.37 10.51 23.81
CA ILE A 145 -10.99 10.97 25.14
C ILE A 145 -11.50 12.40 25.42
N GLU A 146 -11.48 12.79 26.69
CA GLU A 146 -11.75 14.16 27.09
C GLU A 146 -10.65 15.09 26.57
N PRO A 147 -10.97 16.32 26.12
CA PRO A 147 -9.98 17.26 25.59
C PRO A 147 -8.81 17.54 26.55
N GLY A 148 -9.07 17.55 27.86
CA GLY A 148 -8.05 17.75 28.89
C GLY A 148 -7.13 16.55 29.13
N ALA A 149 -7.43 15.39 28.54
CA ALA A 149 -6.60 14.17 28.64
C ALA A 149 -5.66 14.00 27.44
N VAL A 150 -5.71 14.89 26.45
CA VAL A 150 -4.81 14.85 25.27
C VAL A 150 -3.39 15.19 25.71
N LEU A 151 -2.45 14.31 25.42
CA LEU A 151 -1.03 14.53 25.71
C LEU A 151 -0.43 15.55 24.73
N ALA A 152 0.59 16.27 25.18
CA ALA A 152 1.27 17.28 24.34
C ALA A 152 1.90 16.70 23.04
N SER A 153 2.19 15.39 23.03
CA SER A 153 2.71 14.66 21.87
C SER A 153 1.63 14.17 20.93
N GLN A 154 0.36 14.26 21.29
CA GLN A 154 -0.76 13.76 20.51
C GLN A 154 -1.43 14.88 19.72
N ARG A 155 -1.93 14.54 18.55
CA ARG A 155 -2.77 15.42 17.72
C ARG A 155 -4.22 14.93 17.75
N THR A 156 -5.16 15.86 17.83
CA THR A 156 -6.58 15.55 17.68
C THR A 156 -6.94 15.47 16.20
N VAL A 157 -7.79 14.51 15.86
CA VAL A 157 -8.30 14.33 14.50
C VAL A 157 -9.41 15.35 14.23
N PRO A 158 -9.27 16.22 13.23
CA PRO A 158 -10.33 17.16 12.87
C PRO A 158 -11.43 16.40 12.12
N LEU A 159 -12.63 16.40 12.70
CA LEU A 159 -13.80 15.73 12.13
C LEU A 159 -14.93 16.74 11.88
N PRO A 160 -15.68 16.61 10.78
CA PRO A 160 -16.96 17.32 10.63
C PRO A 160 -17.90 17.00 11.79
N ALA A 161 -18.74 17.96 12.17
CA ALA A 161 -19.59 17.85 13.36
C ALA A 161 -20.49 16.59 13.37
N GLU A 162 -20.94 16.14 12.20
CA GLU A 162 -21.78 14.92 12.07
C GLU A 162 -21.02 13.61 12.37
N TYR A 163 -19.68 13.62 12.30
CA TYR A 163 -18.80 12.46 12.57
C TYR A 163 -18.00 12.62 13.85
N ALA A 164 -18.06 13.78 14.47
CA ALA A 164 -17.38 14.03 15.74
C ALA A 164 -18.05 13.24 16.88
N PRO A 165 -17.27 12.84 17.89
CA PRO A 165 -17.83 12.20 19.08
C PRO A 165 -18.84 13.10 19.77
N LEU A 166 -19.86 12.48 20.36
CA LEU A 166 -20.79 13.19 21.25
C LEU A 166 -20.07 13.64 22.54
N ASP A 167 -20.71 14.51 23.28
CA ASP A 167 -20.28 14.98 24.61
C ASP A 167 -18.96 15.78 24.62
N GLY A 168 -18.57 16.38 23.48
CA GLY A 168 -17.41 17.26 23.40
C GLY A 168 -16.05 16.55 23.48
N LYS A 169 -16.03 15.23 23.43
CA LYS A 169 -14.81 14.44 23.34
C LYS A 169 -14.07 14.64 22.03
N VAL A 170 -12.80 14.30 22.03
CA VAL A 170 -11.94 14.39 20.85
C VAL A 170 -11.39 13.02 20.48
N VAL A 171 -11.06 12.88 19.20
CA VAL A 171 -10.46 11.66 18.63
C VAL A 171 -8.96 11.86 18.53
N VAL A 172 -8.19 10.88 19.00
CA VAL A 172 -6.73 10.88 18.97
C VAL A 172 -6.24 9.61 18.31
N ALA A 173 -5.28 9.73 17.40
CA ALA A 173 -4.68 8.61 16.68
C ALA A 173 -3.80 7.78 17.64
N LYS A 174 -3.86 6.45 17.48
CA LYS A 174 -2.93 5.52 18.10
C LYS A 174 -1.67 5.36 17.25
N GLU A 175 -0.61 4.84 17.83
CA GLU A 175 0.66 4.61 17.16
C GLU A 175 0.51 3.77 15.87
N GLU A 176 -0.36 2.75 15.87
CA GLU A 176 -0.57 1.90 14.70
C GLU A 176 -1.03 2.67 13.46
N VAL A 177 -1.95 3.62 13.60
CA VAL A 177 -2.43 4.41 12.46
C VAL A 177 -1.46 5.51 12.06
N GLU A 178 -0.66 6.02 13.01
CA GLU A 178 0.46 6.93 12.69
C GLU A 178 1.52 6.20 11.85
N ASN A 179 1.86 4.97 12.20
CA ASN A 179 2.76 4.13 11.42
C ASN A 179 2.17 3.82 10.04
N LEU A 180 0.87 3.49 9.96
CA LEU A 180 0.19 3.29 8.67
C LEU A 180 0.26 4.55 7.79
N TYR A 181 0.07 5.72 8.37
CA TYR A 181 0.23 6.98 7.66
C TYR A 181 1.68 7.18 7.19
N ALA A 182 2.68 6.91 8.03
CA ALA A 182 4.09 6.97 7.65
C ALA A 182 4.37 6.08 6.43
N TYR A 183 3.88 4.83 6.45
CA TYR A 183 3.99 3.93 5.30
C TYR A 183 3.35 4.52 4.04
N LEU A 184 2.13 5.05 4.12
CA LEU A 184 1.48 5.65 2.96
C LEU A 184 2.23 6.89 2.44
N MET A 185 2.92 7.62 3.30
CA MET A 185 3.75 8.77 2.89
C MET A 185 5.08 8.35 2.26
N ALA A 186 5.51 7.11 2.45
CA ALA A 186 6.61 6.50 1.70
C ALA A 186 6.20 6.06 0.28
N LEU A 187 4.89 5.84 0.02
CA LEU A 187 4.39 5.45 -1.30
C LEU A 187 4.38 6.64 -2.26
N ARG A 188 5.47 6.75 -3.02
CA ARG A 188 5.72 7.85 -3.96
C ARG A 188 6.33 7.32 -5.25
N VAL A 189 5.86 7.84 -6.38
CA VAL A 189 6.40 7.53 -7.71
C VAL A 189 7.09 8.78 -8.25
N GLU A 190 8.41 8.84 -8.10
CA GLU A 190 9.18 9.98 -8.60
C GLU A 190 9.14 10.04 -10.14
N PRO A 191 8.99 11.23 -10.73
CA PRO A 191 9.20 11.42 -12.16
C PRO A 191 10.63 10.99 -12.53
N LEU A 192 10.79 10.32 -13.66
CA LEU A 192 12.10 10.05 -14.22
C LEU A 192 12.45 11.16 -15.20
N ASP A 193 13.71 11.59 -15.22
CA ASP A 193 14.19 12.50 -16.25
C ASP A 193 14.04 11.85 -17.63
N ALA A 194 13.67 12.66 -18.64
CA ALA A 194 13.32 12.19 -19.99
C ALA A 194 14.49 11.52 -20.76
N ALA A 195 15.57 11.16 -20.07
CA ALA A 195 16.80 10.59 -20.65
C ALA A 195 17.07 9.12 -20.25
N GLU A 196 16.14 8.44 -19.50
CA GLU A 196 16.29 7.02 -19.14
C GLU A 196 15.24 6.11 -19.79
#